data_3851b2c05966d5066d3f953051e4d690
#
_entry.id   3851b2c05966d5066d3f953051e4d690
#
_cell.length_a   1.000
_cell.length_b   1.000
_cell.length_c   1.000
_cell.angle_alpha   90.00
_cell.angle_beta   90.00
_cell.angle_gamma   90.00
#
_symmetry.space_group_name_H-M   'P 1'
#
loop_
_entity.id
_entity.type
_entity.pdbx_description
1 polymer ?
#
loop_
_entity_poly.entity_id
_entity_poly.type
_entity_poly.pdbx_seq_one_letter_code
_entity_poly.pdbx_strand_id
1 'polypeptide(L)'
;MNTDLITLNEVLNNGYRIYFYQEETTGTWTTYGYSAFLLSQMNGVKCLTSFSDKMQMPCACITATDFKGIVKNNMSTIECKDGFFLLPAKEKVDANAYQNWIASLK
;
A
#
# COMPACT_ATOMS: atom_id res chain seq x y z
N MET A 1 8.31 -2.73 12.66
CA MET A 1 7.01 -2.41 12.05
C MET A 1 5.90 -3.08 12.85
N ASN A 2 4.81 -2.38 13.11
CA ASN A 2 3.72 -2.92 13.93
C ASN A 2 2.76 -3.76 13.07
N THR A 3 2.88 -5.08 13.14
CA THR A 3 2.07 -6.00 12.33
C THR A 3 0.58 -5.96 12.70
N ASP A 4 0.26 -5.69 13.97
CA ASP A 4 -1.14 -5.57 14.41
C ASP A 4 -1.82 -4.35 13.81
N LEU A 5 -1.10 -3.23 13.74
CA LEU A 5 -1.59 -2.00 13.11
C LEU A 5 -1.86 -2.23 11.63
N ILE A 6 -0.95 -2.89 10.94
CA ILE A 6 -1.09 -3.20 9.50
C ILE A 6 -2.32 -4.08 9.28
N THR A 7 -2.45 -5.14 10.07
CA THR A 7 -3.57 -6.07 9.96
C THR A 7 -4.90 -5.36 10.20
N LEU A 8 -4.98 -4.56 11.26
CA LEU A 8 -6.20 -3.82 11.60
C LEU A 8 -6.60 -2.86 10.48
N ASN A 9 -5.63 -2.09 9.98
CA ASN A 9 -5.91 -1.12 8.90
C ASN A 9 -6.43 -1.82 7.64
N GLU A 10 -5.85 -2.97 7.26
CA GLU A 10 -6.29 -3.67 6.05
C GLU A 10 -7.63 -4.38 6.26
N VAL A 11 -7.93 -4.88 7.45
CA VAL A 11 -9.25 -5.42 7.75
C VAL A 11 -10.33 -4.34 7.62
N LEU A 12 -10.02 -3.11 8.06
CA LEU A 12 -10.95 -1.98 7.99
C LEU A 12 -10.95 -1.29 6.63
N ASN A 13 -9.99 -1.62 5.75
CA ASN A 13 -9.90 -1.02 4.43
C ASN A 13 -10.96 -1.62 3.51
N ASN A 14 -11.87 -0.79 3.05
CA ASN A 14 -12.95 -1.22 2.15
C ASN A 14 -12.56 -1.14 0.66
N GLY A 15 -11.25 -1.08 0.37
CA GLY A 15 -10.76 -0.99 -1.00
C GLY A 15 -10.75 0.43 -1.56
N TYR A 16 -10.81 1.44 -0.70
CA TYR A 16 -10.77 2.86 -1.08
C TYR A 16 -9.55 3.60 -0.57
N ARG A 17 -8.62 2.92 0.15
CA ARG A 17 -7.52 3.59 0.84
C ARG A 17 -6.21 2.86 0.58
N ILE A 18 -5.12 3.65 0.52
CA ILE A 18 -3.75 3.13 0.45
C ILE A 18 -3.05 3.53 1.74
N TYR A 19 -2.66 2.53 2.53
CA TYR A 19 -1.91 2.73 3.77
C TYR A 19 -0.44 2.46 3.51
N PHE A 20 0.41 3.45 3.78
CA PHE A 20 1.86 3.37 3.60
C PHE A 20 2.56 3.25 4.95
N TYR A 21 3.46 2.27 5.09
CA TYR A 21 4.25 2.06 6.30
C TYR A 21 5.72 2.17 5.95
N GLN A 22 6.48 2.94 6.75
CA GLN A 22 7.91 3.07 6.52
C GLN A 22 8.66 1.88 7.09
N GLU A 23 9.57 1.32 6.29
CA GLU A 23 10.53 0.32 6.72
C GLU A 23 11.74 1.05 7.28
N GLU A 24 11.94 1.01 8.60
CA GLU A 24 12.96 1.83 9.27
C GLU A 24 14.39 1.48 8.84
N THR A 25 14.66 0.20 8.55
CA THR A 25 16.01 -0.24 8.20
C THR A 25 16.45 0.19 6.81
N THR A 26 15.53 0.33 5.87
CA THR A 26 15.83 0.62 4.47
C THR A 26 15.34 1.99 4.01
N GLY A 27 14.44 2.62 4.77
CA GLY A 27 13.80 3.87 4.37
C GLY A 27 12.77 3.72 3.26
N THR A 28 12.51 2.48 2.80
CA THR A 28 11.46 2.23 1.82
C THR A 28 10.08 2.29 2.47
N TRP A 29 9.05 2.46 1.64
CA TRP A 29 7.67 2.47 2.10
C TRP A 29 6.95 1.26 1.53
N THR A 30 6.22 0.56 2.38
CA THR A 30 5.55 -0.69 2.04
C THR A 30 4.05 -0.56 2.23
N THR A 31 3.30 -1.21 1.35
CA THR A 31 1.84 -1.33 1.41
C THR A 31 1.46 -2.81 1.40
N TYR A 32 0.29 -3.13 1.93
CA TYR A 32 -0.19 -4.52 2.05
C TYR A 32 -1.63 -4.63 1.59
N GLY A 33 -2.04 -5.84 1.18
CA GLY A 33 -3.44 -6.12 0.88
C GLY A 33 -4.01 -5.24 -0.22
N TYR A 34 -5.19 -4.69 -0.01
CA TYR A 34 -5.82 -3.77 -0.96
C TYR A 34 -4.97 -2.54 -1.23
N SER A 35 -4.26 -2.04 -0.20
CA SER A 35 -3.33 -0.92 -0.37
C SER A 35 -2.25 -1.23 -1.41
N ALA A 36 -1.69 -2.45 -1.35
CA ALA A 36 -0.66 -2.88 -2.30
C ALA A 36 -1.21 -2.95 -3.73
N PHE A 37 -2.41 -3.50 -3.88
CA PHE A 37 -3.04 -3.58 -5.20
C PHE A 37 -3.30 -2.19 -5.78
N LEU A 38 -3.87 -1.29 -4.97
CA LEU A 38 -4.14 0.09 -5.40
C LEU A 38 -2.87 0.82 -5.79
N LEU A 39 -1.79 0.65 -5.01
CA LEU A 39 -0.50 1.26 -5.34
C LEU A 39 0.02 0.74 -6.68
N SER A 40 -0.10 -0.56 -6.93
CA SER A 40 0.36 -1.18 -8.18
C SER A 40 -0.40 -0.68 -9.41
N GLN A 41 -1.60 -0.15 -9.23
CA GLN A 41 -2.43 0.38 -10.32
C GLN A 41 -2.23 1.88 -10.55
N MET A 42 -1.44 2.56 -9.73
CA MET A 42 -1.19 4.00 -9.91
C MET A 42 -0.30 4.25 -11.11
N ASN A 43 -0.73 5.18 -11.97
CA ASN A 43 0.04 5.59 -13.14
C ASN A 43 1.33 6.31 -12.73
N GLY A 44 2.44 5.94 -13.37
CA GLY A 44 3.73 6.60 -13.12
C GLY A 44 4.43 6.16 -11.86
N VAL A 45 3.89 5.18 -11.14
CA VAL A 45 4.51 4.65 -9.92
C VAL A 45 5.10 3.27 -10.22
N LYS A 46 6.40 3.12 -9.93
CA LYS A 46 7.08 1.84 -10.01
C LYS A 46 7.19 1.26 -8.62
N CYS A 47 6.69 0.05 -8.43
CA CYS A 47 6.78 -0.62 -7.14
C CYS A 47 7.23 -2.07 -7.32
N LEU A 48 7.86 -2.61 -6.29
CA LEU A 48 8.23 -4.02 -6.23
C LEU A 48 7.11 -4.76 -5.52
N THR A 49 6.51 -5.73 -6.20
CA THR A 49 5.39 -6.49 -5.67
C THR A 49 5.81 -7.91 -5.34
N SER A 50 5.27 -8.44 -4.26
CA SER A 50 5.51 -9.82 -3.83
C SER A 50 4.38 -10.26 -2.89
N PHE A 51 4.41 -11.53 -2.48
CA PHE A 51 3.48 -12.02 -1.47
C PHE A 51 4.22 -12.18 -0.15
N SER A 52 3.73 -11.54 0.91
CA SER A 52 4.33 -11.63 2.23
C SER A 52 3.82 -12.86 2.98
N ASP A 53 4.71 -13.84 3.19
CA ASP A 53 4.35 -15.03 3.96
C ASP A 53 4.09 -14.69 5.42
N LYS A 54 4.83 -13.73 5.96
CA LYS A 54 4.67 -13.29 7.35
C LYS A 54 3.30 -12.68 7.59
N MET A 55 2.85 -11.82 6.68
CA MET A 55 1.57 -11.12 6.81
C MET A 55 0.41 -11.88 6.17
N GLN A 56 0.70 -12.89 5.35
CA GLN A 56 -0.29 -13.62 4.55
C GLN A 56 -1.11 -12.68 3.66
N MET A 57 -0.43 -11.68 3.12
CA MET A 57 -1.02 -10.67 2.23
C MET A 57 -0.04 -10.31 1.13
N PRO A 58 -0.53 -9.87 -0.05
CA PRO A 58 0.37 -9.27 -1.03
C PRO A 58 0.96 -7.98 -0.48
N CYS A 59 2.15 -7.63 -0.93
CA CYS A 59 2.78 -6.37 -0.56
C CYS A 59 3.39 -5.70 -1.78
N ALA A 60 3.49 -4.37 -1.71
CA ALA A 60 4.15 -3.56 -2.72
C ALA A 60 4.97 -2.50 -2.01
N CYS A 61 6.24 -2.35 -2.40
CA CYS A 61 7.11 -1.35 -1.78
C CYS A 61 7.69 -0.40 -2.81
N ILE A 62 7.94 0.83 -2.36
CA ILE A 62 8.52 1.91 -3.18
C ILE A 62 9.66 2.55 -2.42
N THR A 63 10.54 3.22 -3.16
CA THR A 63 11.65 3.97 -2.59
C THR A 63 11.15 5.21 -1.85
N ALA A 64 11.98 5.74 -0.95
CA ALA A 64 11.67 7.00 -0.27
C ALA A 64 11.48 8.15 -1.27
N THR A 65 12.26 8.17 -2.35
CA THR A 65 12.14 9.19 -3.40
C THR A 65 10.79 9.11 -4.09
N ASP A 66 10.35 7.92 -4.48
CA ASP A 66 9.04 7.74 -5.13
C ASP A 66 7.90 8.09 -4.18
N PHE A 67 8.03 7.74 -2.89
CA PHE A 67 7.03 8.10 -1.90
C PHE A 67 6.92 9.63 -1.75
N LYS A 68 8.04 10.35 -1.74
CA LYS A 68 8.01 11.81 -1.69
C LYS A 68 7.27 12.41 -2.88
N GLY A 69 7.43 11.80 -4.05
CA GLY A 69 6.68 12.21 -5.25
C GLY A 69 5.17 12.04 -5.09
N ILE A 70 4.75 10.92 -4.50
CA ILE A 70 3.33 10.67 -4.22
C ILE A 70 2.78 11.70 -3.23
N VAL A 71 3.51 11.98 -2.16
CA VAL A 71 3.12 12.98 -1.16
C VAL A 71 2.97 14.35 -1.83
N LYS A 72 3.95 14.76 -2.62
CA LYS A 72 3.94 16.05 -3.30
C LYS A 72 2.73 16.20 -4.22
N ASN A 73 2.38 15.14 -4.94
CA ASN A 73 1.28 15.17 -5.90
C ASN A 73 -0.10 15.03 -5.25
N ASN A 74 -0.16 14.70 -3.96
CA ASN A 74 -1.41 14.44 -3.25
C ASN A 74 -1.50 15.18 -1.91
N MET A 75 -0.83 16.33 -1.79
CA MET A 75 -0.72 17.06 -0.53
C MET A 75 -2.05 17.48 0.06
N SER A 76 -3.07 17.69 -0.77
CA SER A 76 -4.40 18.09 -0.28
C SER A 76 -5.21 16.92 0.25
N THR A 77 -4.85 15.68 -0.07
CA THR A 77 -5.64 14.51 0.26
C THR A 77 -4.91 13.49 1.14
N ILE A 78 -3.57 13.45 1.07
CA ILE A 78 -2.80 12.49 1.87
C ILE A 78 -2.82 12.91 3.35
N GLU A 79 -3.00 11.93 4.24
CA GLU A 79 -3.01 12.17 5.68
C GLU A 79 -1.83 11.47 6.33
N CYS A 80 -1.17 12.18 7.25
CA CYS A 80 -0.12 11.61 8.10
C CYS A 80 -0.75 11.18 9.42
N LYS A 81 -0.68 9.90 9.72
CA LYS A 81 -1.20 9.34 10.96
C LYS A 81 -0.05 8.83 11.82
N ASP A 82 -0.34 8.46 13.06
CA ASP A 82 0.66 7.88 13.94
C ASP A 82 1.05 6.48 13.44
N GLY A 83 2.25 6.38 12.89
CA GLY A 83 2.79 5.12 12.38
C GLY A 83 2.52 4.81 10.91
N PHE A 84 1.76 5.65 10.20
CA PHE A 84 1.50 5.40 8.77
C PHE A 84 1.00 6.66 8.06
N PHE A 85 1.04 6.61 6.71
CA PHE A 85 0.38 7.60 5.86
C PHE A 85 -0.81 6.96 5.17
N LEU A 86 -1.83 7.75 4.89
CA LEU A 86 -3.09 7.29 4.30
C LEU A 86 -3.44 8.16 3.10
N LEU A 87 -3.64 7.52 1.94
CA LEU A 87 -4.08 8.19 0.73
C LEU A 87 -5.40 7.58 0.26
N PRO A 88 -6.48 8.38 0.15
CA PRO A 88 -7.73 7.88 -0.43
C PRO A 88 -7.53 7.50 -1.90
N ALA A 89 -8.11 6.38 -2.31
CA ALA A 89 -8.08 5.94 -3.70
C ALA A 89 -9.25 6.55 -4.47
N LYS A 90 -9.05 6.75 -5.78
CA LYS A 90 -10.10 7.29 -6.65
C LYS A 90 -11.19 6.27 -6.96
N GLU A 91 -10.81 5.01 -7.01
CA GLU A 91 -11.73 3.91 -7.35
C GLU A 91 -11.59 2.78 -6.34
N LYS A 92 -12.71 2.10 -6.09
CA LYS A 92 -12.72 0.94 -5.22
C LYS A 92 -12.05 -0.26 -5.89
N VAL A 93 -11.35 -1.08 -5.10
CA VAL A 93 -10.78 -2.33 -5.57
C VAL A 93 -11.88 -3.28 -6.05
N ASP A 94 -11.71 -3.82 -7.26
CA ASP A 94 -12.52 -4.93 -7.75
C ASP A 94 -11.97 -6.24 -7.12
N ALA A 95 -12.82 -6.94 -6.38
CA ALA A 95 -12.42 -8.16 -5.66
C ALA A 95 -11.89 -9.24 -6.60
N ASN A 96 -12.48 -9.41 -7.78
CA ASN A 96 -12.01 -10.41 -8.75
C ASN A 96 -10.64 -10.05 -9.32
N ALA A 97 -10.44 -8.79 -9.67
CA ALA A 97 -9.16 -8.31 -10.17
C ALA A 97 -8.08 -8.49 -9.09
N TYR A 98 -8.41 -8.20 -7.84
CA TYR A 98 -7.51 -8.35 -6.70
C TYR A 98 -7.09 -9.83 -6.53
N GLN A 99 -8.03 -10.76 -6.57
CA GLN A 99 -7.73 -12.19 -6.42
C GLN A 99 -6.86 -12.71 -7.58
N ASN A 100 -7.12 -12.27 -8.80
CA ASN A 100 -6.30 -12.64 -9.96
C ASN A 100 -4.87 -12.09 -9.82
N TRP A 101 -4.74 -10.88 -9.31
CA TRP A 101 -3.43 -10.27 -9.07
C TRP A 101 -2.64 -11.04 -8.02
N ILE A 102 -3.28 -11.42 -6.90
CA ILE A 102 -2.64 -12.23 -5.85
C ILE A 102 -2.13 -13.55 -6.43
N ALA A 103 -2.94 -14.22 -7.24
CA ALA A 103 -2.55 -15.48 -7.85
C ALA A 103 -1.30 -15.34 -8.72
N SER A 104 -1.12 -14.20 -9.38
CA SER A 104 0.07 -13.92 -10.19
C SER A 104 1.34 -13.70 -9.37
N LEU A 105 1.20 -13.37 -8.09
CA LEU A 105 2.34 -13.10 -7.19
C LEU A 105 2.86 -14.35 -6.49
N LYS A 106 2.07 -15.42 -6.46
CA LYS A 106 2.43 -16.67 -5.76
C LYS A 106 3.22 -17.63 -6.63
#